data_b6645b6efd187fb18c38ae05b6c1002b
#
_entry.id   b6645b6efd187fb18c38ae05b6c1002b
#
_cell.length_a   1.000
_cell.length_b   1.000
_cell.length_c   1.000
_cell.angle_alpha   90.00
_cell.angle_beta   90.00
_cell.angle_gamma   90.00
#
_symmetry.space_group_name_H-M   'P 1'
#
loop_
_entity.id
_entity.type
_entity.pdbx_description
1 polymer ?
#
loop_
_entity_poly.entity_id
_entity_poly.type
_entity_poly.pdbx_seq_one_letter_code
_entity_poly.pdbx_strand_id
1 'polypeptide(L)'
;MSLENLASVAAVVGNFALTLTLVYVAMQVRQADKNQRATIQQGRANRVSEFAMMLSEPSRASLMSKGAARPQGLSREELDQFLNICRAAFLSGEDSFLQHKAGLLDKGSWRGFVAGATGTMAGSLGMRAAWRLTSTQFDPGFAAFMDALLTQNPAHPQKDRLAAWVSSLESDVAAQERRHAGPSPLPAAPGDARHSKRKRFGGGLTA
;
A
#
# COMPACT_ATOMS: atom_id res chain seq x y z
N MET A 1 37.18 44.21 40.03
CA MET A 1 36.23 44.08 38.92
C MET A 1 35.16 45.15 39.11
N SER A 2 34.95 46.01 38.12
CA SER A 2 33.86 47.03 38.22
C SER A 2 32.48 46.34 38.12
N LEU A 3 31.46 46.93 38.70
CA LEU A 3 30.09 46.43 38.63
C LEU A 3 29.59 46.30 37.18
N GLU A 4 30.04 47.16 36.27
CA GLU A 4 29.78 47.12 34.83
C GLU A 4 30.33 45.86 34.18
N ASN A 5 31.52 45.43 34.51
CA ASN A 5 32.12 44.21 33.98
C ASN A 5 31.34 42.97 34.45
N LEU A 6 30.87 42.96 35.68
CA LEU A 6 30.06 41.87 36.23
C LEU A 6 28.68 41.80 35.51
N ALA A 7 28.06 42.94 35.27
CA ALA A 7 26.77 43.02 34.55
C ALA A 7 26.91 42.54 33.08
N SER A 8 28.01 42.92 32.40
CA SER A 8 28.29 42.48 31.02
C SER A 8 28.51 40.97 30.92
N VAL A 9 29.25 40.40 31.87
CA VAL A 9 29.47 38.93 31.91
C VAL A 9 28.16 38.20 32.20
N ALA A 10 27.35 38.71 33.15
CA ALA A 10 26.05 38.11 33.47
C ALA A 10 25.12 38.13 32.24
N ALA A 11 25.10 39.25 31.48
CA ALA A 11 24.30 39.39 30.26
C ALA A 11 24.76 38.37 29.17
N VAL A 12 26.06 38.20 28.98
CA VAL A 12 26.60 37.22 28.01
C VAL A 12 26.22 35.79 28.41
N VAL A 13 26.40 35.43 29.67
CA VAL A 13 26.02 34.10 30.20
C VAL A 13 24.52 33.87 30.09
N GLY A 14 23.69 34.89 30.42
CA GLY A 14 22.25 34.81 30.28
C GLY A 14 21.80 34.58 28.81
N ASN A 15 22.36 35.34 27.89
CA ASN A 15 22.05 35.18 26.45
C ASN A 15 22.48 33.81 25.91
N PHE A 16 23.62 33.29 26.36
CA PHE A 16 24.08 31.97 25.99
C PHE A 16 23.16 30.86 26.54
N ALA A 17 22.74 30.97 27.80
CA ALA A 17 21.78 30.06 28.42
C ALA A 17 20.42 30.07 27.70
N LEU A 18 19.91 31.25 27.32
CA LEU A 18 18.69 31.39 26.53
C LEU A 18 18.81 30.73 25.16
N THR A 19 19.93 30.92 24.46
CA THR A 19 20.19 30.28 23.16
C THR A 19 20.20 28.75 23.26
N LEU A 20 20.89 28.20 24.26
CA LEU A 20 20.91 26.76 24.52
C LEU A 20 19.49 26.22 24.81
N THR A 21 18.72 26.95 25.61
CA THR A 21 17.35 26.59 25.93
C THR A 21 16.48 26.55 24.67
N LEU A 22 16.60 27.54 23.77
CA LEU A 22 15.87 27.57 22.51
C LEU A 22 16.23 26.39 21.60
N VAL A 23 17.53 26.07 21.49
CA VAL A 23 17.99 24.90 20.74
C VAL A 23 17.44 23.61 21.31
N TYR A 24 17.47 23.47 22.64
CA TYR A 24 16.91 22.29 23.33
C TYR A 24 15.41 22.14 23.08
N VAL A 25 14.63 23.23 23.23
CA VAL A 25 13.19 23.22 22.92
C VAL A 25 12.92 22.87 21.46
N ALA A 26 13.70 23.41 20.53
CA ALA A 26 13.55 23.07 19.11
C ALA A 26 13.80 21.58 18.83
N MET A 27 14.77 20.96 19.53
CA MET A 27 15.01 19.52 19.45
C MET A 27 13.86 18.71 20.04
N GLN A 28 13.32 19.13 21.18
CA GLN A 28 12.15 18.47 21.80
C GLN A 28 10.90 18.54 20.90
N VAL A 29 10.64 19.69 20.29
CA VAL A 29 9.51 19.83 19.35
C VAL A 29 9.67 18.90 18.15
N ARG A 30 10.88 18.82 17.57
CA ARG A 30 11.16 17.88 16.47
C ARG A 30 10.97 16.42 16.88
N GLN A 31 11.36 16.07 18.09
CA GLN A 31 11.19 14.71 18.61
C GLN A 31 9.70 14.41 18.85
N ALA A 32 8.95 15.37 19.41
CA ALA A 32 7.52 15.24 19.61
C ALA A 32 6.76 15.03 18.27
N ASP A 33 7.10 15.78 17.22
CA ASP A 33 6.53 15.60 15.87
C ASP A 33 6.80 14.19 15.31
N LYS A 34 8.02 13.68 15.44
CA LYS A 34 8.35 12.31 15.01
C LYS A 34 7.55 11.27 15.78
N ASN A 35 7.45 11.42 17.09
CA ASN A 35 6.69 10.49 17.94
C ASN A 35 5.20 10.53 17.58
N GLN A 36 4.63 11.71 17.36
CA GLN A 36 3.25 11.86 16.94
C GLN A 36 2.97 11.14 15.61
N ARG A 37 3.84 11.32 14.60
CA ARG A 37 3.71 10.61 13.31
C ARG A 37 3.80 9.09 13.47
N ALA A 38 4.70 8.59 14.30
CA ALA A 38 4.82 7.16 14.59
C ALA A 38 3.55 6.62 15.26
N THR A 39 2.99 7.34 16.24
CA THR A 39 1.73 6.97 16.92
C THR A 39 0.55 6.93 15.94
N ILE A 40 0.46 7.89 15.03
CA ILE A 40 -0.58 7.93 13.99
C ILE A 40 -0.46 6.72 13.06
N GLN A 41 0.75 6.40 12.60
CA GLN A 41 0.97 5.24 11.73
C GLN A 41 0.64 3.92 12.44
N GLN A 42 1.04 3.78 13.70
CA GLN A 42 0.72 2.59 14.50
C GLN A 42 -0.79 2.46 14.72
N GLY A 43 -1.48 3.55 15.06
CA GLY A 43 -2.94 3.56 15.23
C GLY A 43 -3.68 3.16 13.96
N ARG A 44 -3.19 3.60 12.78
CA ARG A 44 -3.75 3.17 11.48
C ARG A 44 -3.51 1.68 11.20
N ALA A 45 -2.28 1.21 11.43
CA ALA A 45 -1.94 -0.19 11.22
C ALA A 45 -2.80 -1.11 12.10
N ASN A 46 -3.00 -0.75 13.36
CA ASN A 46 -3.86 -1.47 14.29
C ASN A 46 -5.31 -1.53 13.77
N ARG A 47 -5.90 -0.39 13.39
CA ARG A 47 -7.28 -0.35 12.85
C ARG A 47 -7.45 -1.20 11.59
N VAL A 48 -6.49 -1.15 10.66
CA VAL A 48 -6.54 -1.98 9.44
C VAL A 48 -6.43 -3.46 9.78
N SER A 49 -5.56 -3.83 10.72
CA SER A 49 -5.39 -5.21 11.17
C SER A 49 -6.64 -5.72 11.89
N GLU A 50 -7.20 -4.93 12.80
CA GLU A 50 -8.44 -5.27 13.51
C GLU A 50 -9.62 -5.44 12.54
N PHE A 51 -9.74 -4.53 11.55
CA PHE A 51 -10.77 -4.64 10.51
C PHE A 51 -10.57 -5.89 9.64
N ALA A 52 -9.34 -6.21 9.26
CA ALA A 52 -9.04 -7.44 8.50
C ALA A 52 -9.35 -8.70 9.32
N MET A 53 -8.99 -8.72 10.60
CA MET A 53 -9.31 -9.85 11.51
C MET A 53 -10.81 -9.98 11.70
N MET A 54 -11.53 -8.87 11.87
CA MET A 54 -12.99 -8.90 11.95
C MET A 54 -13.63 -9.48 10.69
N LEU A 55 -13.11 -9.16 9.49
CA LEU A 55 -13.60 -9.71 8.23
C LEU A 55 -13.15 -11.14 7.95
N SER A 56 -12.21 -11.69 8.74
CA SER A 56 -11.79 -13.10 8.63
C SER A 56 -12.78 -14.04 9.29
N GLU A 57 -13.73 -13.54 10.09
CA GLU A 57 -14.80 -14.33 10.66
C GLU A 57 -15.79 -14.74 9.56
N PRO A 58 -16.11 -16.05 9.41
CA PRO A 58 -16.85 -16.59 8.25
C PRO A 58 -18.19 -15.91 7.97
N SER A 59 -18.95 -15.58 9.02
CA SER A 59 -20.27 -14.94 8.86
C SER A 59 -20.13 -13.54 8.26
N ARG A 60 -19.15 -12.76 8.74
CA ARG A 60 -18.87 -11.40 8.26
C ARG A 60 -18.25 -11.38 6.86
N ALA A 61 -17.36 -12.33 6.58
CA ALA A 61 -16.80 -12.53 5.24
C ALA A 61 -17.89 -12.83 4.22
N SER A 62 -18.82 -13.73 4.57
CA SER A 62 -19.98 -14.07 3.74
C SER A 62 -20.89 -12.85 3.52
N LEU A 63 -21.21 -12.13 4.59
CA LEU A 63 -22.04 -10.91 4.54
C LEU A 63 -21.41 -9.84 3.65
N MET A 64 -20.11 -9.59 3.80
CA MET A 64 -19.39 -8.63 2.96
C MET A 64 -19.37 -9.04 1.50
N SER A 65 -19.18 -10.31 1.20
CA SER A 65 -19.22 -10.85 -0.16
C SER A 65 -20.59 -10.67 -0.79
N LYS A 66 -21.67 -11.04 -0.08
CA LYS A 66 -23.07 -10.83 -0.50
C LYS A 66 -23.37 -9.36 -0.76
N GLY A 67 -23.10 -8.50 0.23
CA GLY A 67 -23.41 -7.08 0.18
C GLY A 67 -22.62 -6.34 -0.90
N ALA A 68 -21.36 -6.71 -1.14
CA ALA A 68 -20.50 -6.08 -2.13
C ALA A 68 -20.92 -6.41 -3.57
N ALA A 69 -21.36 -7.66 -3.84
CA ALA A 69 -21.63 -8.15 -5.17
C ALA A 69 -23.11 -7.96 -5.61
N ARG A 70 -24.05 -8.36 -4.74
CA ARG A 70 -25.49 -8.36 -5.04
C ARG A 70 -26.30 -8.00 -3.81
N PRO A 71 -26.48 -6.72 -3.50
CA PRO A 71 -27.16 -6.28 -2.28
C PRO A 71 -28.64 -6.68 -2.21
N GLN A 72 -29.27 -7.07 -3.32
CA GLN A 72 -30.68 -7.48 -3.35
C GLN A 72 -30.96 -8.80 -2.61
N GLY A 73 -29.94 -9.56 -2.26
CA GLY A 73 -30.05 -10.82 -1.52
C GLY A 73 -29.89 -10.70 0.00
N LEU A 74 -29.74 -9.47 0.54
CA LEU A 74 -29.59 -9.24 1.98
C LEU A 74 -30.96 -9.17 2.66
N SER A 75 -31.10 -9.82 3.84
CA SER A 75 -32.18 -9.51 4.76
C SER A 75 -32.03 -8.10 5.34
N ARG A 76 -33.07 -7.60 6.03
CA ARG A 76 -32.98 -6.27 6.66
C ARG A 76 -31.86 -6.20 7.69
N GLU A 77 -31.73 -7.23 8.51
CA GLU A 77 -30.66 -7.34 9.53
C GLU A 77 -29.27 -7.44 8.90
N GLU A 78 -29.13 -8.25 7.83
CA GLU A 78 -27.89 -8.35 7.07
C GLU A 78 -27.52 -7.01 6.42
N LEU A 79 -28.51 -6.24 5.91
CA LEU A 79 -28.27 -4.92 5.36
C LEU A 79 -27.76 -3.95 6.43
N ASP A 80 -28.39 -3.92 7.60
CA ASP A 80 -27.95 -3.05 8.70
C ASP A 80 -26.53 -3.38 9.16
N GLN A 81 -26.20 -4.65 9.27
CA GLN A 81 -24.85 -5.11 9.59
C GLN A 81 -23.86 -4.73 8.50
N PHE A 82 -24.19 -4.92 7.23
CA PHE A 82 -23.35 -4.54 6.09
C PHE A 82 -23.09 -3.02 6.07
N LEU A 83 -24.12 -2.20 6.29
CA LEU A 83 -23.99 -0.74 6.33
C LEU A 83 -23.08 -0.30 7.49
N ASN A 84 -23.17 -0.93 8.66
CA ASN A 84 -22.28 -0.65 9.79
C ASN A 84 -20.83 -1.00 9.49
N ILE A 85 -20.55 -2.11 8.81
CA ILE A 85 -19.20 -2.48 8.36
C ILE A 85 -18.68 -1.47 7.34
N CYS A 86 -19.50 -1.08 6.37
CA CYS A 86 -19.14 -0.05 5.40
C CYS A 86 -18.85 1.29 6.07
N ARG A 87 -19.68 1.69 7.04
CA ARG A 87 -19.47 2.91 7.82
C ARG A 87 -18.15 2.91 8.58
N ALA A 88 -17.76 1.79 9.19
CA ALA A 88 -16.46 1.65 9.86
C ALA A 88 -15.29 1.83 8.86
N ALA A 89 -15.41 1.27 7.66
CA ALA A 89 -14.44 1.46 6.59
C ALA A 89 -14.36 2.94 6.14
N PHE A 90 -15.48 3.62 5.98
CA PHE A 90 -15.52 5.03 5.59
C PHE A 90 -14.95 5.94 6.69
N LEU A 91 -15.26 5.71 7.98
CA LEU A 91 -14.67 6.44 9.10
C LEU A 91 -13.15 6.30 9.15
N SER A 92 -12.63 5.10 8.91
CA SER A 92 -11.18 4.87 8.79
C SER A 92 -10.59 5.61 7.59
N GLY A 93 -11.34 5.72 6.51
CA GLY A 93 -10.98 6.51 5.32
C GLY A 93 -10.95 8.01 5.61
N GLU A 94 -11.97 8.53 6.25
CA GLU A 94 -12.06 9.93 6.66
C GLU A 94 -10.89 10.33 7.57
N ASP A 95 -10.59 9.53 8.58
CA ASP A 95 -9.42 9.75 9.46
C ASP A 95 -8.12 9.83 8.64
N SER A 96 -7.93 8.92 7.68
CA SER A 96 -6.76 8.94 6.79
C SER A 96 -6.71 10.19 5.90
N PHE A 97 -7.85 10.66 5.43
CA PHE A 97 -7.98 11.87 4.64
C PHE A 97 -7.65 13.12 5.47
N LEU A 98 -8.21 13.24 6.67
CA LEU A 98 -7.96 14.36 7.57
C LEU A 98 -6.50 14.42 8.03
N GLN A 99 -5.90 13.28 8.34
CA GLN A 99 -4.46 13.20 8.66
C GLN A 99 -3.59 13.61 7.49
N HIS A 100 -3.96 13.22 6.26
CA HIS A 100 -3.26 13.68 5.06
C HIS A 100 -3.38 15.19 4.86
N LYS A 101 -4.59 15.74 5.00
CA LYS A 101 -4.86 17.18 4.92
C LYS A 101 -4.08 17.98 5.97
N ALA A 102 -3.91 17.42 7.17
CA ALA A 102 -3.09 17.99 8.23
C ALA A 102 -1.56 17.82 8.04
N GLY A 103 -1.10 17.16 6.97
CA GLY A 103 0.32 16.90 6.73
C GLY A 103 0.95 15.86 7.65
N LEU A 104 0.12 15.11 8.39
CA LEU A 104 0.56 14.10 9.35
C LEU A 104 0.74 12.72 8.72
N LEU A 105 0.16 12.47 7.56
CA LEU A 105 0.27 11.23 6.82
C LEU A 105 1.31 11.36 5.69
N ASP A 106 2.27 10.44 5.64
CA ASP A 106 3.27 10.42 4.58
C ASP A 106 2.67 10.06 3.20
N LYS A 107 3.38 10.45 2.13
CA LYS A 107 2.92 10.26 0.75
C LYS A 107 2.73 8.79 0.35
N GLY A 108 3.50 7.87 0.94
CA GLY A 108 3.39 6.43 0.67
C GLY A 108 2.11 5.87 1.26
N SER A 109 1.87 6.16 2.54
CA SER A 109 0.65 5.77 3.26
C SER A 109 -0.62 6.35 2.61
N TRP A 110 -0.57 7.61 2.15
CA TRP A 110 -1.68 8.23 1.42
C TRP A 110 -1.96 7.49 0.11
N ARG A 111 -0.94 7.22 -0.71
CA ARG A 111 -1.11 6.47 -1.97
C ARG A 111 -1.68 5.07 -1.73
N GLY A 112 -1.20 4.38 -0.69
CA GLY A 112 -1.74 3.08 -0.30
C GLY A 112 -3.22 3.15 0.08
N PHE A 113 -3.62 4.17 0.85
CA PHE A 113 -5.04 4.40 1.16
C PHE A 113 -5.88 4.64 -0.10
N VAL A 114 -5.46 5.54 -0.99
CA VAL A 114 -6.19 5.84 -2.24
C VAL A 114 -6.34 4.59 -3.10
N ALA A 115 -5.27 3.79 -3.26
CA ALA A 115 -5.32 2.54 -4.01
C ALA A 115 -6.30 1.53 -3.39
N GLY A 116 -6.27 1.38 -2.06
CA GLY A 116 -7.21 0.54 -1.32
C GLY A 116 -8.66 1.01 -1.46
N ALA A 117 -8.90 2.30 -1.29
CA ALA A 117 -10.24 2.89 -1.45
C ALA A 117 -10.77 2.73 -2.88
N THR A 118 -9.91 2.91 -3.90
CA THR A 118 -10.26 2.67 -5.31
C THR A 118 -10.64 1.21 -5.55
N GLY A 119 -9.83 0.27 -5.05
CA GLY A 119 -10.06 -1.16 -5.29
C GLY A 119 -11.26 -1.74 -4.54
N THR A 120 -11.52 -1.27 -3.31
CA THR A 120 -12.56 -1.83 -2.44
C THR A 120 -13.81 -0.98 -2.42
N MET A 121 -13.71 0.31 -2.11
CA MET A 121 -14.87 1.19 -1.94
C MET A 121 -15.47 1.59 -3.29
N ALA A 122 -14.63 2.06 -4.22
CA ALA A 122 -15.12 2.47 -5.54
C ALA A 122 -15.42 1.28 -6.45
N GLY A 123 -14.69 0.18 -6.33
CA GLY A 123 -14.90 -1.02 -7.16
C GLY A 123 -16.17 -1.81 -6.82
N SER A 124 -16.72 -1.69 -5.61
CA SER A 124 -17.87 -2.46 -5.14
C SER A 124 -19.19 -1.71 -5.29
N LEU A 125 -20.17 -2.31 -5.98
CA LEU A 125 -21.52 -1.74 -6.14
C LEU A 125 -22.21 -1.52 -4.78
N GLY A 126 -22.11 -2.50 -3.87
CA GLY A 126 -22.71 -2.40 -2.55
C GLY A 126 -22.10 -1.31 -1.68
N MET A 127 -20.77 -1.17 -1.69
CA MET A 127 -20.11 -0.07 -0.95
C MET A 127 -20.44 1.30 -1.54
N ARG A 128 -20.58 1.42 -2.86
CA ARG A 128 -21.03 2.66 -3.51
C ARG A 128 -22.46 3.02 -3.09
N ALA A 129 -23.34 2.01 -2.98
CA ALA A 129 -24.71 2.22 -2.50
C ALA A 129 -24.72 2.65 -1.03
N ALA A 130 -23.93 1.99 -0.17
CA ALA A 130 -23.76 2.36 1.23
C ALA A 130 -23.22 3.79 1.40
N TRP A 131 -22.25 4.19 0.57
CA TRP A 131 -21.73 5.56 0.56
C TRP A 131 -22.82 6.60 0.28
N ARG A 132 -23.64 6.39 -0.76
CA ARG A 132 -24.72 7.31 -1.09
C ARG A 132 -25.75 7.49 0.03
N LEU A 133 -25.96 6.45 0.83
CA LEU A 133 -26.87 6.50 1.99
C LEU A 133 -26.28 7.21 3.20
N THR A 134 -24.96 7.25 3.32
CA THR A 134 -24.27 7.70 4.55
C THR A 134 -23.36 8.90 4.35
N SER A 135 -23.10 9.34 3.12
CA SER A 135 -22.11 10.38 2.78
C SER A 135 -22.29 11.70 3.54
N THR A 136 -23.55 12.07 3.86
CA THR A 136 -23.87 13.30 4.62
C THR A 136 -23.42 13.27 6.08
N GLN A 137 -22.95 12.12 6.59
CA GLN A 137 -22.49 11.95 7.97
C GLN A 137 -20.98 12.22 8.11
N PHE A 138 -20.28 12.54 7.02
CA PHE A 138 -18.82 12.68 6.96
C PHE A 138 -18.40 14.14 6.70
N ASP A 139 -17.10 14.43 6.92
CA ASP A 139 -16.51 15.74 6.59
C ASP A 139 -16.80 16.10 5.13
N PRO A 140 -17.26 17.32 4.82
CA PRO A 140 -17.58 17.72 3.45
C PRO A 140 -16.42 17.58 2.46
N GLY A 141 -15.18 17.81 2.91
CA GLY A 141 -14.00 17.63 2.07
C GLY A 141 -13.72 16.15 1.76
N PHE A 142 -13.92 15.28 2.75
CA PHE A 142 -13.85 13.83 2.53
C PHE A 142 -14.97 13.33 1.65
N ALA A 143 -16.19 13.85 1.83
CA ALA A 143 -17.32 13.49 0.96
C ALA A 143 -17.04 13.87 -0.50
N ALA A 144 -16.55 15.08 -0.76
CA ALA A 144 -16.17 15.52 -2.09
C ALA A 144 -15.05 14.67 -2.71
N PHE A 145 -14.04 14.30 -1.90
CA PHE A 145 -12.98 13.38 -2.32
C PHE A 145 -13.53 12.01 -2.72
N MET A 146 -14.40 11.42 -1.90
CA MET A 146 -14.99 10.11 -2.18
C MET A 146 -15.90 10.15 -3.42
N ASP A 147 -16.71 11.18 -3.58
CA ASP A 147 -17.57 11.35 -4.77
C ASP A 147 -16.74 11.48 -6.04
N ALA A 148 -15.64 12.22 -6.01
CA ALA A 148 -14.68 12.29 -7.12
C ALA A 148 -14.06 10.92 -7.42
N LEU A 149 -13.63 10.19 -6.37
CA LEU A 149 -13.06 8.85 -6.49
C LEU A 149 -14.05 7.88 -7.15
N LEU A 150 -15.32 7.91 -6.73
CA LEU A 150 -16.38 7.08 -7.28
C LEU A 150 -16.70 7.43 -8.73
N THR A 151 -16.63 8.70 -9.09
CA THR A 151 -16.89 9.18 -10.47
C THR A 151 -15.76 8.76 -11.41
N GLN A 152 -14.51 8.89 -10.98
CA GLN A 152 -13.33 8.57 -11.79
C GLN A 152 -13.11 7.05 -11.94
N ASN A 153 -13.63 6.25 -11.01
CA ASN A 153 -13.42 4.81 -10.98
C ASN A 153 -14.77 4.10 -11.05
N PRO A 154 -15.25 3.74 -12.24
CA PRO A 154 -16.51 3.00 -12.39
C PRO A 154 -16.42 1.66 -11.64
N ALA A 155 -17.56 1.19 -11.11
CA ALA A 155 -17.62 -0.10 -10.48
C ALA A 155 -17.27 -1.20 -11.49
N HIS A 156 -16.40 -2.11 -11.08
CA HIS A 156 -16.05 -3.26 -11.87
C HIS A 156 -16.74 -4.51 -11.30
N PRO A 157 -17.11 -5.49 -12.14
CA PRO A 157 -17.47 -6.82 -11.65
C PRO A 157 -16.36 -7.30 -10.70
N GLN A 158 -16.76 -7.82 -9.54
CA GLN A 158 -15.79 -8.32 -8.58
C GLN A 158 -14.94 -9.37 -9.29
N LYS A 159 -13.64 -9.10 -9.45
CA LYS A 159 -12.70 -10.05 -10.02
C LYS A 159 -12.77 -11.33 -9.19
N ASP A 160 -12.82 -12.46 -9.87
CA ASP A 160 -12.67 -13.74 -9.21
C ASP A 160 -11.28 -13.80 -8.55
N ARG A 161 -11.27 -13.54 -7.24
CA ARG A 161 -10.04 -13.49 -6.45
C ARG A 161 -9.36 -14.85 -6.40
N LEU A 162 -10.15 -15.93 -6.44
CA LEU A 162 -9.62 -17.28 -6.43
C LEU A 162 -8.87 -17.57 -7.74
N ALA A 163 -9.49 -17.25 -8.89
CA ALA A 163 -8.84 -17.41 -10.19
C ALA A 163 -7.56 -16.56 -10.30
N ALA A 164 -7.60 -15.31 -9.83
CA ALA A 164 -6.43 -14.44 -9.83
C ALA A 164 -5.31 -14.96 -8.92
N TRP A 165 -5.65 -15.51 -7.75
CA TRP A 165 -4.68 -16.09 -6.81
C TRP A 165 -4.06 -17.38 -7.38
N VAL A 166 -4.87 -18.28 -7.96
CA VAL A 166 -4.39 -19.51 -8.61
C VAL A 166 -3.43 -19.17 -9.75
N SER A 167 -3.79 -18.23 -10.63
CA SER A 167 -2.92 -17.80 -11.73
C SER A 167 -1.59 -17.21 -11.25
N SER A 168 -1.60 -16.47 -10.12
CA SER A 168 -0.38 -15.96 -9.51
C SER A 168 0.51 -17.08 -8.99
N LEU A 169 -0.07 -18.08 -8.30
CA LEU A 169 0.68 -19.26 -7.82
C LEU A 169 1.31 -20.05 -8.98
N GLU A 170 0.56 -20.32 -10.04
CA GLU A 170 1.06 -21.03 -11.21
C GLU A 170 2.23 -20.28 -11.85
N SER A 171 2.13 -18.96 -11.94
CA SER A 171 3.20 -18.10 -12.44
C SER A 171 4.48 -18.20 -11.58
N ASP A 172 4.34 -18.17 -10.26
CA ASP A 172 5.47 -18.27 -9.33
C ASP A 172 6.11 -19.66 -9.36
N VAL A 173 5.33 -20.74 -9.42
CA VAL A 173 5.82 -22.12 -9.57
C VAL A 173 6.62 -22.25 -10.85
N ALA A 174 6.06 -21.80 -11.98
CA ALA A 174 6.77 -21.84 -13.27
C ALA A 174 8.05 -21.01 -13.28
N ALA A 175 8.08 -19.87 -12.55
CA ALA A 175 9.29 -19.06 -12.41
C ALA A 175 10.35 -19.78 -11.56
N GLN A 176 9.94 -20.50 -10.53
CA GLN A 176 10.83 -21.27 -9.66
C GLN A 176 11.43 -22.48 -10.40
N GLU A 177 10.62 -23.21 -11.16
CA GLU A 177 11.08 -24.31 -12.01
C GLU A 177 12.12 -23.86 -13.03
N ARG A 178 11.90 -22.71 -13.70
CA ARG A 178 12.89 -22.13 -14.63
C ARG A 178 14.22 -21.79 -13.94
N ARG A 179 14.20 -21.35 -12.69
CA ARG A 179 15.43 -21.07 -11.92
C ARG A 179 16.19 -22.34 -11.57
N HIS A 180 15.49 -23.46 -11.29
CA HIS A 180 16.10 -24.74 -10.94
C HIS A 180 16.57 -25.52 -12.18
N ALA A 181 15.98 -25.30 -13.35
CA ALA A 181 16.38 -25.94 -14.59
C ALA A 181 17.73 -25.46 -15.13
N GLY A 182 18.35 -24.45 -14.57
CA GLY A 182 19.62 -23.87 -15.00
C GLY A 182 19.55 -23.19 -16.39
N PRO A 183 20.61 -22.54 -16.84
CA PRO A 183 20.66 -22.02 -18.19
C PRO A 183 20.59 -23.18 -19.19
N SER A 184 19.65 -23.10 -20.12
CA SER A 184 19.52 -24.06 -21.23
C SER A 184 20.90 -24.26 -21.88
N PRO A 185 21.35 -25.49 -22.13
CA PRO A 185 22.63 -25.71 -22.81
C PRO A 185 22.63 -24.93 -24.12
N LEU A 186 23.67 -24.12 -24.31
CA LEU A 186 23.88 -23.35 -25.53
C LEU A 186 23.72 -24.32 -26.73
N PRO A 187 22.99 -23.94 -27.77
CA PRO A 187 22.94 -24.76 -29.01
C PRO A 187 24.37 -25.03 -29.44
N ALA A 188 24.69 -26.32 -29.66
CA ALA A 188 26.00 -26.73 -30.12
C ALA A 188 26.39 -25.90 -31.34
N ALA A 189 27.54 -25.27 -31.28
CA ALA A 189 28.07 -24.50 -32.41
C ALA A 189 28.04 -25.39 -33.67
N PRO A 190 27.60 -24.88 -34.83
CA PRO A 190 27.60 -25.67 -36.08
C PRO A 190 29.01 -26.14 -36.30
N GLY A 191 29.18 -27.48 -36.25
CA GLY A 191 30.46 -28.15 -36.41
C GLY A 191 31.17 -27.65 -37.66
N ASP A 192 32.42 -27.28 -37.50
CA ASP A 192 33.33 -26.81 -38.53
C ASP A 192 33.58 -27.95 -39.55
N ALA A 193 32.75 -27.99 -40.59
CA ALA A 193 32.83 -28.92 -41.69
C ALA A 193 34.01 -28.57 -42.67
N ARG A 194 35.15 -28.14 -42.11
CA ARG A 194 36.36 -27.86 -42.87
C ARG A 194 37.52 -28.64 -42.28
N HIS A 195 37.63 -29.91 -42.59
CA HIS A 195 38.94 -30.62 -42.76
C HIS A 195 38.71 -32.07 -43.06
N SER A 196 38.27 -32.36 -44.29
CA SER A 196 38.45 -33.68 -44.91
C SER A 196 38.73 -33.53 -46.40
N LYS A 197 39.81 -32.79 -46.74
CA LYS A 197 40.46 -32.89 -48.01
C LYS A 197 41.92 -33.21 -47.74
N ARG A 198 42.25 -34.44 -47.40
CA ARG A 198 43.62 -34.93 -47.40
C ARG A 198 43.76 -36.03 -48.43
N LYS A 199 44.25 -35.61 -49.60
CA LYS A 199 45.19 -36.25 -50.50
C LYS A 199 45.14 -37.77 -50.63
N ARG A 200 44.46 -38.24 -51.66
CA ARG A 200 44.95 -39.44 -52.42
C ARG A 200 45.99 -38.95 -53.44
N PHE A 201 47.24 -39.07 -53.12
CA PHE A 201 48.33 -39.14 -54.08
C PHE A 201 48.75 -40.60 -54.10
N GLY A 202 48.65 -41.19 -55.07
CA GLY A 202 49.17 -41.92 -56.13
C GLY A 202 50.63 -42.30 -55.91
N GLY A 203 50.95 -43.52 -56.19
CA GLY A 203 52.26 -44.12 -56.23
C GLY A 203 52.13 -45.54 -56.76
N GLY A 204 51.99 -45.65 -58.07
CA GLY A 204 52.31 -46.88 -58.71
C GLY A 204 53.83 -47.00 -58.87
N LEU A 205 54.33 -48.15 -58.85
CA LEU A 205 55.42 -48.62 -59.74
C LEU A 205 55.71 -50.08 -59.37
N THR A 206 55.48 -50.92 -60.38
CA THR A 206 56.43 -51.86 -61.02
C THR A 206 57.06 -52.98 -60.17
N ALA A 207 56.84 -54.18 -60.40
CA ALA A 207 57.44 -55.05 -61.38
C ALA A 207 56.65 -56.36 -61.47
#